data_49126e813434ae49d66ea607dcd506ef
#
_entry.id   49126e813434ae49d66ea607dcd506ef
#
_cell.length_a   1.000
_cell.length_b   1.000
_cell.length_c   1.000
_cell.angle_alpha   90.00
_cell.angle_beta   90.00
_cell.angle_gamma   90.00
#
_symmetry.space_group_name_H-M   'P 1'
#
loop_
_entity.id
_entity.type
_entity.pdbx_description
1 polymer ?
#
loop_
_entity_poly.entity_id
_entity_poly.type
_entity_poly.pdbx_seq_one_letter_code
_entity_poly.pdbx_strand_id
1 'polypeptide(L)'
;MDFLREDLLMKQSVFETEIFSRSLSLKNAGVRISCDRLALPKIEWLLPSGELLWASDDADSFRRLHFLSLRSSGLFKNPEEGISLLEHLAPVFLLYPQMRFKVQALSGELPLLDGSAYPWYEAVRSLAGIPQELAFYDVPLRERLEFENGFWEISPSETLEVEYSISHSAFSDSAYCAIYDAEDLVKIFPARTFIFEEDLGKAQVAGLLSGVDAHSGLLLSERNGEACALVGAPFRQKNEPAMHKILDLIGDLSLPLPFLPKLKIRIHNGGHIAHRKLLERLLDYAFGNSSQVE
;
A
#
# COMPACT_ATOMS: atom_id res chain seq x y z
N MET A 1 43.16 3.59 1.88
CA MET A 1 42.22 2.84 2.76
C MET A 1 40.78 2.85 2.26
N ASP A 2 40.38 3.75 1.39
CA ASP A 2 39.00 3.84 0.86
C ASP A 2 38.68 2.79 -0.21
N PHE A 3 39.62 2.41 -1.05
CA PHE A 3 39.45 1.35 -2.07
C PHE A 3 39.09 -0.02 -1.47
N LEU A 4 39.61 -0.36 -0.30
CA LEU A 4 39.29 -1.64 0.38
C LEU A 4 37.91 -1.65 1.05
N ARG A 5 37.34 -0.47 1.32
CA ARG A 5 35.97 -0.36 1.84
C ARG A 5 34.92 -0.50 0.73
N GLU A 6 35.19 0.04 -0.45
CA GLU A 6 34.31 -0.13 -1.62
C GLU A 6 34.29 -1.58 -2.10
N ASP A 7 35.43 -2.27 -2.14
CA ASP A 7 35.51 -3.69 -2.49
C ASP A 7 34.84 -4.63 -1.46
N LEU A 8 34.78 -4.27 -0.17
CA LEU A 8 34.05 -5.03 0.85
C LEU A 8 32.53 -4.79 0.77
N LEU A 9 32.10 -3.57 0.43
CA LEU A 9 30.68 -3.25 0.20
C LEU A 9 30.14 -3.92 -1.07
N MET A 10 30.99 -4.14 -2.08
CA MET A 10 30.62 -4.88 -3.30
C MET A 10 30.45 -6.38 -3.08
N LYS A 11 30.90 -6.93 -1.95
CA LYS A 11 30.74 -8.37 -1.62
C LYS A 11 29.48 -8.68 -0.83
N GLN A 12 28.84 -7.68 -0.24
CA GLN A 12 27.58 -7.88 0.49
C GLN A 12 26.41 -7.58 -0.45
N SER A 13 25.75 -8.63 -0.92
CA SER A 13 24.57 -8.51 -1.78
C SER A 13 23.27 -8.35 -0.99
N VAL A 14 23.24 -8.79 0.26
CA VAL A 14 22.07 -8.78 1.13
C VAL A 14 22.22 -7.73 2.22
N PHE A 15 21.24 -6.85 2.32
CA PHE A 15 21.08 -5.84 3.37
C PHE A 15 19.78 -6.09 4.11
N GLU A 16 19.75 -5.84 5.41
CA GLU A 16 18.57 -6.10 6.25
C GLU A 16 18.34 -4.99 7.25
N THR A 17 17.06 -4.75 7.58
CA THR A 17 16.63 -3.88 8.68
C THR A 17 15.43 -4.47 9.40
N GLU A 18 15.29 -4.15 10.68
CA GLU A 18 14.10 -4.43 11.47
C GLU A 18 13.46 -3.12 11.91
N ILE A 19 12.13 -3.06 11.83
CA ILE A 19 11.34 -1.90 12.21
C ILE A 19 10.29 -2.34 13.20
N PHE A 20 10.22 -1.66 14.33
CA PHE A 20 9.21 -1.87 15.36
C PHE A 20 8.46 -0.58 15.63
N SER A 21 7.13 -0.66 15.66
CA SER A 21 6.26 0.45 15.98
C SER A 21 4.88 -0.06 16.38
N ARG A 22 3.96 0.85 16.64
CA ARG A 22 2.54 0.55 16.83
C ARG A 22 1.91 0.17 15.49
N SER A 23 0.82 -0.61 15.55
CA SER A 23 -0.07 -0.88 14.43
C SER A 23 -1.50 -0.50 14.80
N LEU A 24 -2.50 -0.88 14.00
CA LEU A 24 -3.91 -0.58 14.32
C LEU A 24 -4.36 -1.25 15.61
N SER A 25 -4.04 -2.53 15.81
CA SER A 25 -4.48 -3.29 16.98
C SER A 25 -3.35 -3.62 17.96
N LEU A 26 -2.08 -3.56 17.55
CA LEU A 26 -0.92 -3.97 18.35
C LEU A 26 -0.09 -2.76 18.83
N LYS A 27 0.24 -2.75 20.11
CA LYS A 27 1.14 -1.73 20.69
C LYS A 27 2.60 -1.92 20.25
N ASN A 28 2.96 -3.10 19.79
CA ASN A 28 4.30 -3.42 19.31
C ASN A 28 4.17 -4.40 18.13
N ALA A 29 4.18 -3.88 16.92
CA ALA A 29 4.26 -4.63 15.69
C ALA A 29 5.68 -4.53 15.13
N GLY A 30 6.13 -5.58 14.45
CA GLY A 30 7.47 -5.63 13.90
C GLY A 30 7.50 -6.21 12.49
N VAL A 31 8.50 -5.79 11.73
CA VAL A 31 8.82 -6.33 10.41
C VAL A 31 10.32 -6.37 10.20
N ARG A 32 10.78 -7.42 9.54
CA ARG A 32 12.15 -7.54 9.03
C ARG A 32 12.09 -7.44 7.51
N ILE A 33 12.87 -6.54 6.94
CA ILE A 33 12.99 -6.36 5.49
C ILE A 33 14.43 -6.64 5.10
N SER A 34 14.63 -7.57 4.18
CA SER A 34 15.93 -7.79 3.53
C SER A 34 15.84 -7.51 2.04
N CYS A 35 16.90 -6.92 1.49
CA CYS A 35 17.07 -6.62 0.07
C CYS A 35 18.30 -7.34 -0.45
N ASP A 36 18.14 -8.11 -1.53
CA ASP A 36 19.25 -8.71 -2.28
C ASP A 36 19.30 -8.03 -3.67
N ARG A 37 20.39 -7.29 -3.89
CA ARG A 37 20.60 -6.51 -5.11
C ARG A 37 21.11 -7.33 -6.30
N LEU A 38 21.52 -8.58 -6.08
CA LEU A 38 22.07 -9.45 -7.11
C LEU A 38 21.17 -10.61 -7.47
N ALA A 39 20.10 -10.87 -6.69
CA ALA A 39 19.16 -11.93 -6.96
C ALA A 39 18.13 -11.50 -8.02
N LEU A 40 17.46 -12.49 -8.62
CA LEU A 40 16.35 -12.24 -9.53
C LEU A 40 15.24 -11.45 -8.80
N PRO A 41 14.64 -10.46 -9.48
CA PRO A 41 13.60 -9.59 -8.90
C PRO A 41 12.43 -10.40 -8.36
N LYS A 42 12.05 -10.15 -7.10
CA LYS A 42 10.95 -10.84 -6.43
C LYS A 42 10.63 -10.18 -5.10
N ILE A 43 9.36 -10.13 -4.73
CA ILE A 43 8.93 -9.76 -3.40
C ILE A 43 8.35 -11.01 -2.73
N GLU A 44 8.90 -11.38 -1.57
CA GLU A 44 8.48 -12.53 -0.76
C GLU A 44 7.90 -12.00 0.54
N TRP A 45 6.64 -12.34 0.82
CA TRP A 45 5.95 -12.02 2.07
C TRP A 45 5.95 -13.27 2.95
N LEU A 46 6.48 -13.13 4.16
CA LEU A 46 6.64 -14.23 5.11
C LEU A 46 5.82 -13.97 6.38
N LEU A 47 5.24 -15.05 6.90
CA LEU A 47 4.56 -15.08 8.18
C LEU A 47 5.52 -14.82 9.36
N PRO A 48 5.01 -14.55 10.57
CA PRO A 48 5.83 -14.46 11.79
C PRO A 48 6.68 -15.71 12.05
N SER A 49 6.21 -16.87 11.62
CA SER A 49 6.97 -18.13 11.67
C SER A 49 8.21 -18.16 10.77
N GLY A 50 8.30 -17.22 9.81
CA GLY A 50 9.30 -17.26 8.73
C GLY A 50 8.86 -18.09 7.52
N GLU A 51 7.69 -18.72 7.56
CA GLU A 51 7.14 -19.46 6.43
C GLU A 51 6.71 -18.50 5.31
N LEU A 52 6.97 -18.89 4.06
CA LEU A 52 6.54 -18.14 2.90
C LEU A 52 5.01 -18.12 2.83
N LEU A 53 4.43 -16.94 2.92
CA LEU A 53 3.00 -16.71 2.71
C LEU A 53 2.69 -16.59 1.22
N TRP A 54 3.45 -15.74 0.53
CA TRP A 54 3.27 -15.51 -0.89
C TRP A 54 4.50 -14.80 -1.51
N ALA A 55 4.63 -14.97 -2.84
CA ALA A 55 5.69 -14.33 -3.61
C ALA A 55 5.17 -13.77 -4.95
N SER A 56 5.74 -12.64 -5.40
CA SER A 56 5.25 -11.87 -6.57
C SER A 56 5.44 -12.56 -7.92
N ASP A 57 6.07 -13.70 -7.98
CA ASP A 57 6.17 -14.56 -9.18
C ASP A 57 5.07 -15.65 -9.25
N ASP A 58 4.14 -15.68 -8.29
CA ASP A 58 3.04 -16.63 -8.21
C ASP A 58 1.67 -15.93 -8.13
N ALA A 59 1.21 -15.44 -9.28
CA ALA A 59 -0.09 -14.76 -9.37
C ALA A 59 -1.29 -15.69 -9.10
N ASP A 60 -1.17 -16.98 -9.40
CA ASP A 60 -2.25 -17.95 -9.17
C ASP A 60 -2.45 -18.20 -7.67
N SER A 61 -1.38 -18.27 -6.89
CA SER A 61 -1.48 -18.37 -5.42
C SER A 61 -2.05 -17.10 -4.82
N PHE A 62 -1.77 -15.91 -5.37
CA PHE A 62 -2.33 -14.65 -4.88
C PHE A 62 -3.86 -14.65 -4.90
N ARG A 63 -4.47 -15.20 -5.96
CA ARG A 63 -5.94 -15.30 -6.09
C ARG A 63 -6.59 -16.14 -4.99
N ARG A 64 -5.86 -17.07 -4.41
CA ARG A 64 -6.34 -17.98 -3.33
C ARG A 64 -6.19 -17.37 -1.94
N LEU A 65 -5.44 -16.28 -1.81
CA LEU A 65 -5.32 -15.57 -0.54
C LEU A 65 -6.58 -14.77 -0.23
N HIS A 66 -7.01 -14.82 1.02
CA HIS A 66 -8.18 -14.10 1.47
C HIS A 66 -7.83 -12.66 1.87
N PHE A 67 -8.68 -11.73 1.47
CA PHE A 67 -8.66 -10.35 1.95
C PHE A 67 -9.73 -10.23 3.04
N LEU A 68 -9.33 -10.37 4.29
CA LEU A 68 -10.28 -10.43 5.40
C LEU A 68 -10.50 -9.08 6.08
N SER A 69 -9.72 -8.06 5.76
CA SER A 69 -9.84 -6.75 6.39
C SER A 69 -10.62 -5.77 5.52
N LEU A 70 -11.60 -5.10 6.12
CA LEU A 70 -12.35 -4.00 5.51
C LEU A 70 -11.56 -2.66 5.52
N ARG A 71 -10.51 -2.56 6.33
CA ARG A 71 -9.84 -1.29 6.69
C ARG A 71 -8.37 -1.24 6.36
N SER A 72 -7.80 -2.33 5.88
CA SER A 72 -6.40 -2.43 5.47
C SER A 72 -6.23 -3.57 4.49
N SER A 73 -5.15 -3.55 3.74
CA SER A 73 -4.75 -4.68 2.92
C SER A 73 -4.14 -5.77 3.75
N GLY A 74 -4.49 -7.01 3.44
CA GLY A 74 -3.96 -8.17 4.11
C GLY A 74 -3.88 -9.37 3.19
N LEU A 75 -2.95 -10.27 3.48
CA LEU A 75 -2.77 -11.55 2.83
C LEU A 75 -2.97 -12.64 3.87
N PHE A 76 -3.92 -13.54 3.66
CA PHE A 76 -4.30 -14.56 4.62
C PHE A 76 -4.47 -15.91 3.91
N LYS A 77 -3.86 -16.98 4.46
CA LYS A 77 -4.18 -18.37 4.09
C LYS A 77 -5.55 -18.77 4.64
N ASN A 78 -5.84 -18.31 5.85
CA ASN A 78 -7.09 -18.51 6.57
C ASN A 78 -7.28 -17.37 7.60
N PRO A 79 -8.41 -17.24 8.29
CA PRO A 79 -8.68 -16.13 9.23
C PRO A 79 -7.66 -15.92 10.35
N GLU A 80 -6.92 -16.96 10.72
CA GLU A 80 -5.97 -16.95 11.84
C GLU A 80 -4.51 -16.82 11.38
N GLU A 81 -4.26 -17.05 10.08
CA GLU A 81 -2.90 -17.12 9.53
C GLU A 81 -2.72 -16.17 8.35
N GLY A 82 -2.16 -15.03 8.63
CA GLY A 82 -1.92 -13.99 7.64
C GLY A 82 -1.20 -12.78 8.20
N ILE A 83 -1.08 -11.78 7.37
CA ILE A 83 -0.48 -10.47 7.68
C ILE A 83 -1.34 -9.35 7.11
N SER A 84 -1.39 -8.21 7.79
CA SER A 84 -2.17 -7.04 7.37
C SER A 84 -1.39 -5.73 7.48
N LEU A 85 -1.98 -4.62 7.02
CA LEU A 85 -1.38 -3.30 6.89
C LEU A 85 -0.23 -3.26 5.87
N LEU A 86 -0.46 -3.85 4.69
CA LEU A 86 0.54 -3.95 3.63
C LEU A 86 0.55 -2.75 2.70
N GLU A 87 -0.56 -2.01 2.62
CA GLU A 87 -0.85 -0.95 1.65
C GLU A 87 0.13 0.23 1.69
N HIS A 88 0.76 0.50 2.83
CA HIS A 88 1.73 1.59 2.94
C HIS A 88 3.15 1.17 2.57
N LEU A 89 3.51 -0.10 2.73
CA LEU A 89 4.82 -0.64 2.35
C LEU A 89 4.87 -1.07 0.89
N ALA A 90 3.80 -1.71 0.38
CA ALA A 90 3.77 -2.28 -0.96
C ALA A 90 4.14 -1.29 -2.07
N PRO A 91 3.65 -0.03 -2.10
CA PRO A 91 3.96 0.91 -3.17
C PRO A 91 5.42 1.35 -3.19
N VAL A 92 6.15 1.17 -2.07
CA VAL A 92 7.58 1.50 -2.01
C VAL A 92 8.40 0.57 -2.89
N PHE A 93 8.00 -0.69 -3.03
CA PHE A 93 8.71 -1.66 -3.87
C PHE A 93 8.59 -1.37 -5.37
N LEU A 94 7.60 -0.59 -5.80
CA LEU A 94 7.50 -0.09 -7.18
C LEU A 94 8.74 0.73 -7.60
N LEU A 95 9.42 1.35 -6.64
CA LEU A 95 10.65 2.12 -6.89
C LEU A 95 11.88 1.22 -7.14
N TYR A 96 11.74 -0.09 -6.97
CA TYR A 96 12.85 -1.06 -7.05
C TYR A 96 12.45 -2.33 -7.81
N PRO A 97 11.91 -2.22 -9.04
CA PRO A 97 11.33 -3.36 -9.75
C PRO A 97 12.35 -4.45 -10.13
N GLN A 98 13.65 -4.14 -10.05
CA GLN A 98 14.73 -5.07 -10.40
C GLN A 98 15.40 -5.69 -9.17
N MET A 99 14.84 -5.53 -7.97
CA MET A 99 15.42 -6.02 -6.74
C MET A 99 14.59 -7.15 -6.12
N ARG A 100 15.25 -7.99 -5.33
CA ARG A 100 14.59 -9.00 -4.51
C ARG A 100 14.44 -8.49 -3.08
N PHE A 101 13.21 -8.55 -2.57
CA PHE A 101 12.88 -8.26 -1.18
C PHE A 101 12.28 -9.48 -0.51
N LYS A 102 12.66 -9.68 0.77
CA LYS A 102 11.94 -10.55 1.70
C LYS A 102 11.39 -9.69 2.81
N VAL A 103 10.10 -9.79 3.06
CA VAL A 103 9.37 -9.05 4.08
C VAL A 103 8.79 -10.05 5.05
N GLN A 104 9.43 -10.22 6.20
CA GLN A 104 8.93 -11.06 7.28
C GLN A 104 8.17 -10.20 8.28
N ALA A 105 6.87 -10.37 8.37
CA ALA A 105 6.11 -9.84 9.49
C ALA A 105 6.56 -10.55 10.78
N LEU A 106 6.81 -9.80 11.84
CA LEU A 106 7.15 -10.34 13.17
C LEU A 106 5.90 -10.43 14.07
N SER A 107 4.78 -9.98 13.54
CA SER A 107 3.44 -10.02 14.14
C SER A 107 2.39 -10.15 13.03
N GLY A 108 1.12 -10.35 13.38
CA GLY A 108 0.01 -10.45 12.40
C GLY A 108 -0.30 -9.13 11.66
N GLU A 109 0.23 -8.01 12.13
CA GLU A 109 0.10 -6.69 11.49
C GLU A 109 1.48 -6.07 11.31
N LEU A 110 1.70 -5.37 10.18
CA LEU A 110 2.88 -4.55 10.01
C LEU A 110 2.79 -3.28 10.87
N PRO A 111 3.93 -2.65 11.21
CA PRO A 111 3.96 -1.34 11.84
C PRO A 111 3.16 -0.30 11.05
N LEU A 112 2.33 0.51 11.72
CA LEU A 112 1.61 1.62 11.09
C LEU A 112 2.51 2.83 10.87
N LEU A 113 3.54 2.98 11.71
CA LEU A 113 4.45 4.13 11.77
C LEU A 113 3.66 5.43 12.01
N ASP A 114 3.81 6.40 11.13
CA ASP A 114 3.06 7.66 11.18
C ASP A 114 1.77 7.64 10.35
N GLY A 115 1.39 6.47 9.83
CA GLY A 115 0.22 6.27 8.98
C GLY A 115 0.44 6.64 7.51
N SER A 116 1.68 6.87 7.08
CA SER A 116 2.03 7.16 5.68
C SER A 116 3.02 6.14 5.12
N ALA A 117 3.31 6.21 3.81
CA ALA A 117 4.33 5.38 3.18
C ALA A 117 5.75 5.98 3.31
N TYR A 118 5.89 7.24 3.71
CA TYR A 118 7.18 7.92 3.69
C TYR A 118 8.24 7.30 4.62
N PRO A 119 7.96 6.93 5.87
CA PRO A 119 8.93 6.23 6.71
C PRO A 119 9.36 4.86 6.15
N TRP A 120 8.45 4.16 5.46
CA TRP A 120 8.76 2.92 4.74
C TRP A 120 9.73 3.16 3.60
N TYR A 121 9.50 4.24 2.82
CA TYR A 121 10.40 4.66 1.75
C TYR A 121 11.81 4.95 2.26
N GLU A 122 11.96 5.71 3.34
CA GLU A 122 13.26 5.99 3.93
C GLU A 122 13.99 4.70 4.38
N ALA A 123 13.26 3.77 5.01
CA ALA A 123 13.81 2.50 5.44
C ALA A 123 14.27 1.64 4.26
N VAL A 124 13.41 1.43 3.25
CA VAL A 124 13.75 0.64 2.06
C VAL A 124 14.86 1.29 1.26
N ARG A 125 14.84 2.63 1.11
CA ARG A 125 15.90 3.38 0.44
C ARG A 125 17.27 3.19 1.08
N SER A 126 17.33 3.10 2.40
CA SER A 126 18.58 2.84 3.10
C SER A 126 19.19 1.47 2.77
N LEU A 127 18.35 0.47 2.42
CA LEU A 127 18.77 -0.86 2.01
C LEU A 127 19.04 -0.96 0.50
N ALA A 128 18.11 -0.42 -0.30
CA ALA A 128 18.07 -0.60 -1.75
C ALA A 128 18.86 0.48 -2.51
N GLY A 129 19.05 1.65 -1.92
CA GLY A 129 19.77 2.78 -2.55
C GLY A 129 18.84 3.69 -3.32
N ILE A 130 19.31 4.22 -4.45
CA ILE A 130 18.55 5.17 -5.28
C ILE A 130 17.39 4.47 -5.98
N PRO A 131 16.18 5.07 -6.00
CA PRO A 131 15.06 4.57 -6.79
C PRO A 131 15.42 4.33 -8.26
N GLN A 132 14.83 3.28 -8.81
CA GLN A 132 14.97 2.89 -10.22
C GLN A 132 13.84 3.49 -11.06
N GLU A 133 13.90 3.29 -12.37
CA GLU A 133 12.81 3.61 -13.27
C GLU A 133 11.59 2.74 -12.97
N LEU A 134 10.40 3.35 -12.94
CA LEU A 134 9.14 2.62 -12.73
C LEU A 134 8.84 1.71 -13.91
N ALA A 135 8.29 0.55 -13.63
CA ALA A 135 7.83 -0.37 -14.65
C ALA A 135 6.31 -0.25 -14.83
N PHE A 136 5.86 -0.22 -16.09
CA PHE A 136 4.46 -0.09 -16.45
C PHE A 136 4.02 -1.24 -17.36
N TYR A 137 2.72 -1.54 -17.35
CA TYR A 137 2.10 -2.46 -18.30
C TYR A 137 0.82 -1.87 -18.89
N ASP A 138 0.55 -2.21 -20.16
CA ASP A 138 -0.61 -1.71 -20.90
C ASP A 138 -1.88 -2.44 -20.46
N VAL A 139 -2.96 -1.68 -20.26
CA VAL A 139 -4.28 -2.20 -19.89
C VAL A 139 -5.34 -1.57 -20.80
N PRO A 140 -5.84 -2.29 -21.83
CA PRO A 140 -6.82 -1.76 -22.77
C PRO A 140 -8.27 -1.82 -22.25
N LEU A 141 -8.47 -1.99 -20.95
CA LEU A 141 -9.80 -2.11 -20.37
C LEU A 141 -10.48 -0.75 -20.24
N ARG A 142 -11.80 -0.75 -20.50
CA ARG A 142 -12.68 0.39 -20.26
C ARG A 142 -13.93 -0.14 -19.58
N GLU A 143 -14.04 0.11 -18.26
CA GLU A 143 -15.10 -0.45 -17.43
C GLU A 143 -15.50 0.53 -16.32
N ARG A 144 -16.72 0.35 -15.81
CA ARG A 144 -17.24 1.03 -14.63
C ARG A 144 -17.98 0.02 -13.75
N LEU A 145 -17.71 0.08 -12.45
CA LEU A 145 -18.40 -0.70 -11.42
C LEU A 145 -19.00 0.26 -10.39
N GLU A 146 -20.30 0.13 -10.17
CA GLU A 146 -21.02 0.81 -9.08
C GLU A 146 -21.07 -0.07 -7.83
N PHE A 147 -21.02 0.56 -6.66
CA PHE A 147 -21.29 -0.05 -5.37
C PHE A 147 -22.11 0.92 -4.51
N GLU A 148 -22.61 0.47 -3.36
CA GLU A 148 -23.65 1.17 -2.58
C GLU A 148 -23.43 2.69 -2.42
N ASN A 149 -22.19 3.12 -2.13
CA ASN A 149 -21.89 4.53 -1.86
C ASN A 149 -20.86 5.13 -2.81
N GLY A 150 -20.61 4.49 -3.95
CA GLY A 150 -19.57 4.98 -4.86
C GLY A 150 -19.41 4.17 -6.13
N PHE A 151 -18.30 4.38 -6.80
CA PHE A 151 -17.93 3.68 -8.03
C PHE A 151 -16.42 3.70 -8.25
N TRP A 152 -15.95 2.82 -9.12
CA TRP A 152 -14.72 3.04 -9.87
C TRP A 152 -14.99 2.96 -11.37
N GLU A 153 -14.25 3.74 -12.13
CA GLU A 153 -14.27 3.78 -13.59
C GLU A 153 -12.83 3.78 -14.09
N ILE A 154 -12.52 2.92 -15.06
CA ILE A 154 -11.20 2.80 -15.67
C ILE A 154 -11.24 3.02 -17.17
N SER A 155 -10.18 3.58 -17.71
CA SER A 155 -9.92 3.68 -19.15
C SER A 155 -8.41 3.66 -19.41
N PRO A 156 -7.98 3.21 -20.62
CA PRO A 156 -6.57 3.24 -20.99
C PRO A 156 -5.99 4.65 -20.90
N SER A 157 -4.72 4.74 -20.50
CA SER A 157 -3.92 5.97 -20.44
C SER A 157 -2.47 5.67 -20.82
N GLU A 158 -1.63 6.69 -20.97
CA GLU A 158 -0.19 6.57 -21.22
C GLU A 158 0.61 6.27 -19.95
N THR A 159 0.00 6.54 -18.79
CA THR A 159 0.58 6.30 -17.46
C THR A 159 -0.51 5.91 -16.46
N LEU A 160 -0.16 5.77 -15.18
CA LEU A 160 -1.17 5.67 -14.13
C LEU A 160 -1.67 7.07 -13.74
N GLU A 161 -2.92 7.37 -14.06
CA GLU A 161 -3.64 8.54 -13.62
C GLU A 161 -4.72 8.14 -12.61
N VAL A 162 -4.79 8.80 -11.47
CA VAL A 162 -5.80 8.54 -10.44
C VAL A 162 -6.52 9.83 -10.06
N GLU A 163 -7.84 9.80 -10.15
CA GLU A 163 -8.74 10.80 -9.59
C GLU A 163 -9.57 10.14 -8.49
N TYR A 164 -9.31 10.52 -7.25
CA TYR A 164 -9.98 9.93 -6.09
C TYR A 164 -10.79 10.98 -5.35
N SER A 165 -12.06 10.70 -5.12
CA SER A 165 -12.96 11.55 -4.34
C SER A 165 -13.57 10.78 -3.17
N ILE A 166 -13.70 11.46 -2.05
CA ILE A 166 -14.31 10.95 -0.82
C ILE A 166 -15.42 11.90 -0.36
N SER A 167 -16.48 11.33 0.18
CA SER A 167 -17.55 12.07 0.83
C SER A 167 -17.91 11.35 2.14
N HIS A 168 -17.96 12.09 3.23
CA HIS A 168 -18.29 11.58 4.55
C HIS A 168 -19.06 12.65 5.31
N SER A 169 -20.30 12.38 5.71
CA SER A 169 -21.22 13.39 6.29
C SER A 169 -21.29 14.65 5.41
N ALA A 170 -20.94 15.81 5.92
CA ALA A 170 -20.91 17.07 5.17
C ALA A 170 -19.53 17.36 4.54
N PHE A 171 -18.52 16.56 4.82
CA PHE A 171 -17.18 16.69 4.27
C PHE A 171 -17.06 16.06 2.89
N SER A 172 -16.37 16.72 1.98
CA SER A 172 -15.91 16.14 0.72
C SER A 172 -14.50 16.57 0.40
N ASP A 173 -13.72 15.67 -0.16
CA ASP A 173 -12.36 15.94 -0.61
C ASP A 173 -12.08 15.18 -1.91
N SER A 174 -11.14 15.70 -2.71
CA SER A 174 -10.71 15.03 -3.92
C SER A 174 -9.26 15.35 -4.24
N ALA A 175 -8.57 14.38 -4.80
CA ALA A 175 -7.21 14.51 -5.27
C ALA A 175 -7.05 13.88 -6.66
N TYR A 176 -6.07 14.38 -7.40
CA TYR A 176 -5.64 13.84 -8.68
C TYR A 176 -4.12 13.72 -8.68
N CYS A 177 -3.63 12.63 -9.25
CA CYS A 177 -2.23 12.46 -9.60
C CYS A 177 -2.07 11.75 -10.94
N ALA A 178 -0.94 12.02 -11.60
CA ALA A 178 -0.44 11.23 -12.73
C ALA A 178 0.99 10.83 -12.38
N ILE A 179 1.32 9.57 -12.57
CA ILE A 179 2.61 8.99 -12.15
C ILE A 179 3.38 8.60 -13.40
N TYR A 180 4.37 9.38 -13.75
CA TYR A 180 5.26 9.13 -14.88
C TYR A 180 6.60 8.54 -14.42
N ASP A 181 7.05 8.91 -13.23
CA ASP A 181 8.36 8.52 -12.70
C ASP A 181 8.34 8.31 -11.18
N ALA A 182 9.49 7.95 -10.64
CA ALA A 182 9.68 7.70 -9.21
C ALA A 182 9.42 8.95 -8.36
N GLU A 183 9.70 10.17 -8.84
CA GLU A 183 9.48 11.41 -8.11
C GLU A 183 7.98 11.67 -7.92
N ASP A 184 7.16 11.44 -8.96
CA ASP A 184 5.71 11.58 -8.88
C ASP A 184 5.11 10.60 -7.86
N LEU A 185 5.59 9.36 -7.83
CA LEU A 185 5.15 8.36 -6.85
C LEU A 185 5.55 8.77 -5.42
N VAL A 186 6.79 9.23 -5.21
CA VAL A 186 7.28 9.64 -3.88
C VAL A 186 6.52 10.86 -3.34
N LYS A 187 6.01 11.76 -4.18
CA LYS A 187 5.18 12.91 -3.75
C LYS A 187 3.90 12.49 -3.02
N ILE A 188 3.41 11.26 -3.25
CA ILE A 188 2.20 10.75 -2.61
C ILE A 188 2.49 10.17 -1.23
N PHE A 189 3.68 9.64 -1.00
CA PHE A 189 4.07 8.90 0.20
C PHE A 189 3.87 9.64 1.54
N PRO A 190 3.98 10.98 1.64
CA PRO A 190 3.73 11.69 2.88
C PRO A 190 2.27 11.70 3.36
N ALA A 191 1.29 11.32 2.52
CA ALA A 191 -0.12 11.32 2.87
C ALA A 191 -0.42 10.28 3.96
N ARG A 192 -0.98 10.75 5.09
CA ARG A 192 -1.25 9.93 6.28
C ARG A 192 -2.67 9.37 6.26
N THR A 193 -2.81 8.16 6.79
CA THR A 193 -4.12 7.58 7.11
C THR A 193 -4.87 8.44 8.11
N PHE A 194 -6.19 8.30 8.12
CA PHE A 194 -7.06 9.12 8.95
C PHE A 194 -8.28 8.35 9.44
N ILE A 195 -8.87 8.89 10.52
CA ILE A 195 -10.20 8.52 11.00
C ILE A 195 -10.98 9.80 11.34
N PHE A 196 -12.29 9.80 11.09
CA PHE A 196 -13.15 10.88 11.55
C PHE A 196 -13.51 10.70 13.02
N GLU A 197 -13.62 11.83 13.75
CA GLU A 197 -13.97 11.88 15.17
C GLU A 197 -15.28 11.13 15.47
N GLU A 198 -16.27 11.25 14.59
CA GLU A 198 -17.58 10.58 14.72
C GLU A 198 -17.51 9.05 14.61
N ASP A 199 -16.47 8.51 13.94
CA ASP A 199 -16.23 7.07 13.82
C ASP A 199 -15.30 6.50 14.90
N LEU A 200 -14.63 7.37 15.66
CA LEU A 200 -13.64 6.98 16.67
C LEU A 200 -14.24 6.01 17.69
N GLY A 201 -15.44 6.33 18.21
CA GLY A 201 -16.12 5.47 19.22
C GLY A 201 -16.45 4.09 18.69
N LYS A 202 -16.93 3.98 17.44
CA LYS A 202 -17.23 2.69 16.79
C LYS A 202 -15.95 1.87 16.61
N ALA A 203 -14.88 2.53 16.16
CA ALA A 203 -13.60 1.87 15.94
C ALA A 203 -12.98 1.36 17.27
N GLN A 204 -13.08 2.13 18.34
CA GLN A 204 -12.62 1.72 19.67
C GLN A 204 -13.39 0.52 20.21
N VAL A 205 -14.73 0.53 20.11
CA VAL A 205 -15.56 -0.60 20.53
C VAL A 205 -15.22 -1.87 19.73
N ALA A 206 -14.89 -1.72 18.45
CA ALA A 206 -14.44 -2.83 17.61
C ALA A 206 -13.00 -3.28 17.87
N GLY A 207 -12.27 -2.67 18.82
CA GLY A 207 -10.88 -3.01 19.16
C GLY A 207 -9.83 -2.57 18.13
N LEU A 208 -10.23 -1.79 17.13
CA LEU A 208 -9.43 -1.50 15.94
C LEU A 208 -8.37 -0.40 16.15
N LEU A 209 -8.39 0.29 17.28
CA LEU A 209 -7.48 1.41 17.56
C LEU A 209 -6.71 1.19 18.87
N SER A 210 -6.64 -0.05 19.35
CA SER A 210 -5.95 -0.37 20.60
C SER A 210 -4.43 -0.18 20.53
N GLY A 211 -3.88 -0.21 19.33
CA GLY A 211 -2.46 -0.02 19.08
C GLY A 211 -2.04 1.42 18.80
N VAL A 212 -2.93 2.28 18.25
CA VAL A 212 -2.59 3.62 17.79
C VAL A 212 -2.36 4.64 18.91
N ASP A 213 -1.66 5.72 18.56
CA ASP A 213 -1.47 6.92 19.40
C ASP A 213 -1.59 8.20 18.54
N ALA A 214 -1.24 9.35 19.13
CA ALA A 214 -1.33 10.65 18.46
C ALA A 214 -0.39 10.83 17.26
N HIS A 215 0.52 9.90 17.01
CA HIS A 215 1.47 9.93 15.91
C HIS A 215 1.11 8.94 14.79
N SER A 216 0.06 8.13 14.96
CA SER A 216 -0.32 7.02 14.09
C SER A 216 -1.27 7.42 12.96
N GLY A 217 -1.27 8.67 12.51
CA GLY A 217 -2.15 9.18 11.46
C GLY A 217 -2.88 10.45 11.87
N LEU A 218 -4.03 10.70 11.25
CA LEU A 218 -4.84 11.90 11.47
C LEU A 218 -6.16 11.56 12.16
N LEU A 219 -6.53 12.32 13.18
CA LEU A 219 -7.90 12.42 13.66
C LEU A 219 -8.54 13.66 13.05
N LEU A 220 -9.57 13.46 12.24
CA LEU A 220 -10.25 14.53 11.50
C LEU A 220 -11.60 14.85 12.14
N SER A 221 -11.95 16.13 12.16
CA SER A 221 -13.29 16.63 12.43
C SER A 221 -13.74 17.49 11.26
N GLU A 222 -15.03 17.48 10.96
CA GLU A 222 -15.62 18.39 9.99
C GLU A 222 -15.97 19.72 10.65
N ARG A 223 -15.55 20.82 10.02
CA ARG A 223 -15.93 22.19 10.42
C ARG A 223 -16.24 23.01 9.19
N ASN A 224 -17.50 23.43 9.07
CA ASN A 224 -17.99 24.26 7.94
C ASN A 224 -17.78 23.60 6.56
N GLY A 225 -17.88 22.27 6.45
CA GLY A 225 -17.69 21.54 5.21
C GLY A 225 -16.22 21.22 4.88
N GLU A 226 -15.28 21.57 5.77
CA GLU A 226 -13.86 21.32 5.60
C GLU A 226 -13.35 20.33 6.65
N ALA A 227 -12.40 19.46 6.28
CA ALA A 227 -11.71 18.63 7.24
C ALA A 227 -10.68 19.45 8.02
N CYS A 228 -10.75 19.33 9.34
CA CYS A 228 -9.77 19.90 10.26
C CYS A 228 -9.07 18.76 11.01
N ALA A 229 -7.74 18.73 11.01
CA ALA A 229 -7.00 17.79 11.81
C ALA A 229 -7.03 18.20 13.29
N LEU A 230 -7.62 17.36 14.14
CA LEU A 230 -7.59 17.52 15.61
C LEU A 230 -6.27 16.97 16.18
N VAL A 231 -5.77 15.87 15.57
CA VAL A 231 -4.49 15.24 15.90
C VAL A 231 -3.72 15.05 14.60
N GLY A 232 -2.41 15.23 14.64
CA GLY A 232 -1.54 15.12 13.46
C GLY A 232 -1.48 16.40 12.60
N ALA A 233 -2.03 17.54 13.05
CA ALA A 233 -1.93 18.83 12.34
C ALA A 233 -0.49 19.37 12.31
N PRO A 234 -0.13 20.18 11.28
CA PRO A 234 -0.93 20.49 10.10
C PRO A 234 -0.94 19.37 9.05
N PHE A 235 -1.81 19.51 8.04
CA PHE A 235 -1.73 18.67 6.85
C PHE A 235 -0.36 18.84 6.16
N ARG A 236 0.21 17.73 5.72
CA ARG A 236 1.52 17.71 5.03
C ARG A 236 1.41 18.16 3.58
N GLN A 237 0.22 17.99 3.00
CA GLN A 237 -0.07 18.36 1.62
C GLN A 237 -1.53 18.70 1.45
N LYS A 238 -1.84 19.40 0.34
CA LYS A 238 -3.22 19.71 -0.02
C LYS A 238 -4.00 18.42 -0.26
N ASN A 239 -5.24 18.39 0.22
CA ASN A 239 -6.17 17.25 0.05
C ASN A 239 -5.55 15.94 0.56
N GLU A 240 -4.84 16.00 1.70
CA GLU A 240 -4.13 14.85 2.28
C GLU A 240 -5.04 13.63 2.49
N PRO A 241 -6.31 13.75 2.94
CA PRO A 241 -7.20 12.60 3.06
C PRO A 241 -7.47 11.88 1.73
N ALA A 242 -7.81 12.62 0.66
CA ALA A 242 -8.03 12.03 -0.66
C ALA A 242 -6.72 11.50 -1.27
N MET A 243 -5.59 12.19 -1.04
CA MET A 243 -4.27 11.73 -1.49
C MET A 243 -3.85 10.44 -0.79
N HIS A 244 -4.19 10.27 0.50
CA HIS A 244 -3.97 9.01 1.19
C HIS A 244 -4.78 7.86 0.58
N LYS A 245 -6.02 8.12 0.14
CA LYS A 245 -6.80 7.10 -0.58
C LYS A 245 -6.21 6.72 -1.93
N ILE A 246 -5.50 7.63 -2.59
CA ILE A 246 -4.69 7.29 -3.78
C ILE A 246 -3.52 6.39 -3.38
N LEU A 247 -2.83 6.69 -2.26
CA LEU A 247 -1.76 5.84 -1.74
C LEU A 247 -2.26 4.42 -1.44
N ASP A 248 -3.39 4.28 -0.72
CA ASP A 248 -4.04 3.00 -0.43
C ASP A 248 -4.34 2.22 -1.72
N LEU A 249 -4.92 2.88 -2.73
CA LEU A 249 -5.23 2.25 -4.02
C LEU A 249 -3.97 1.72 -4.70
N ILE A 250 -2.91 2.55 -4.78
CA ILE A 250 -1.65 2.14 -5.41
C ILE A 250 -1.02 0.99 -4.63
N GLY A 251 -1.07 1.03 -3.30
CA GLY A 251 -0.59 -0.03 -2.43
C GLY A 251 -1.30 -1.35 -2.69
N ASP A 252 -2.64 -1.32 -2.74
CA ASP A 252 -3.45 -2.50 -3.02
C ASP A 252 -3.18 -3.09 -4.40
N LEU A 253 -3.04 -2.24 -5.43
CA LEU A 253 -2.76 -2.67 -6.79
C LEU A 253 -1.33 -3.21 -6.96
N SER A 254 -0.38 -2.73 -6.18
CA SER A 254 1.04 -3.13 -6.25
C SER A 254 1.37 -4.41 -5.46
N LEU A 255 0.45 -4.92 -4.65
CA LEU A 255 0.69 -6.14 -3.88
C LEU A 255 1.10 -7.33 -4.76
N PRO A 256 0.35 -7.70 -5.84
CA PRO A 256 0.70 -8.86 -6.64
C PRO A 256 1.79 -8.60 -7.69
N LEU A 257 1.98 -7.35 -8.09
CA LEU A 257 2.88 -7.00 -9.19
C LEU A 257 3.63 -5.70 -8.86
N PRO A 258 4.96 -5.68 -8.94
CA PRO A 258 5.76 -4.47 -8.75
C PRO A 258 5.73 -3.58 -10.02
N PHE A 259 4.58 -3.48 -10.68
CA PHE A 259 4.38 -2.75 -11.94
C PHE A 259 3.09 -1.93 -11.86
N LEU A 260 3.08 -0.76 -12.47
CA LEU A 260 1.91 0.11 -12.53
C LEU A 260 1.10 -0.10 -13.82
N PRO A 261 -0.23 -0.15 -13.74
CA PRO A 261 -1.06 -0.20 -14.94
C PRO A 261 -1.10 1.16 -15.64
N LYS A 262 -0.99 1.18 -16.96
CA LYS A 262 -1.26 2.37 -17.78
C LYS A 262 -2.78 2.56 -17.88
N LEU A 263 -3.35 3.20 -16.86
CA LEU A 263 -4.78 3.41 -16.71
C LEU A 263 -5.08 4.80 -16.15
N LYS A 264 -6.17 5.38 -16.59
CA LYS A 264 -6.89 6.40 -15.86
C LYS A 264 -7.95 5.73 -14.99
N ILE A 265 -7.84 5.93 -13.68
CA ILE A 265 -8.75 5.41 -12.65
C ILE A 265 -9.48 6.60 -12.02
N ARG A 266 -10.81 6.60 -12.08
CA ARG A 266 -11.67 7.51 -11.32
C ARG A 266 -12.39 6.68 -10.28
N ILE A 267 -12.31 7.10 -9.02
CA ILE A 267 -12.91 6.38 -7.91
C ILE A 267 -13.57 7.35 -6.94
N HIS A 268 -14.79 7.02 -6.54
CA HIS A 268 -15.53 7.76 -5.52
C HIS A 268 -15.87 6.84 -4.37
N ASN A 269 -15.56 7.26 -3.13
CA ASN A 269 -15.82 6.51 -1.90
C ASN A 269 -15.38 5.04 -1.94
N GLY A 270 -14.31 4.74 -2.66
CA GLY A 270 -13.70 3.42 -2.65
C GLY A 270 -13.05 3.12 -1.30
N GLY A 271 -12.63 1.90 -1.15
CA GLY A 271 -11.85 1.41 -0.02
C GLY A 271 -11.27 0.07 -0.44
N HIS A 272 -10.57 -0.62 0.46
CA HIS A 272 -9.82 -1.83 0.13
C HIS A 272 -10.67 -2.92 -0.58
N ILE A 273 -11.98 -3.01 -0.29
CA ILE A 273 -12.89 -3.92 -1.00
C ILE A 273 -13.06 -3.51 -2.47
N ALA A 274 -13.25 -2.21 -2.73
CA ALA A 274 -13.41 -1.71 -4.09
C ALA A 274 -12.09 -1.80 -4.87
N HIS A 275 -10.97 -1.50 -4.20
CA HIS A 275 -9.62 -1.69 -4.76
C HIS A 275 -9.35 -3.15 -5.10
N ARG A 276 -9.76 -4.08 -4.22
CA ARG A 276 -9.63 -5.52 -4.48
C ARG A 276 -10.40 -5.97 -5.70
N LYS A 277 -11.65 -5.52 -5.88
CA LYS A 277 -12.44 -5.84 -7.08
C LYS A 277 -11.77 -5.31 -8.36
N LEU A 278 -11.20 -4.12 -8.30
CA LEU A 278 -10.42 -3.58 -9.42
C LEU A 278 -9.17 -4.43 -9.68
N LEU A 279 -8.42 -4.77 -8.63
CA LEU A 279 -7.25 -5.62 -8.72
C LEU A 279 -7.57 -6.98 -9.34
N GLU A 280 -8.62 -7.65 -8.89
CA GLU A 280 -9.08 -8.93 -9.45
C GLU A 280 -9.35 -8.81 -10.95
N ARG A 281 -9.98 -7.71 -11.36
CA ARG A 281 -10.24 -7.46 -12.78
C ARG A 281 -8.95 -7.26 -13.60
N LEU A 282 -7.96 -6.57 -13.04
CA LEU A 282 -6.65 -6.40 -13.67
C LEU A 282 -5.87 -7.72 -13.76
N LEU A 283 -5.96 -8.56 -12.73
CA LEU A 283 -5.35 -9.89 -12.74
C LEU A 283 -6.01 -10.83 -13.76
N ASP A 284 -7.34 -10.76 -13.91
CA ASP A 284 -8.06 -11.50 -14.95
C ASP A 284 -7.61 -11.11 -16.34
N TYR A 285 -7.35 -9.84 -16.56
CA TYR A 285 -6.78 -9.36 -17.82
C TYR A 285 -5.33 -9.86 -18.01
N ALA A 286 -4.47 -9.68 -17.02
CA ALA A 286 -3.04 -9.95 -17.14
C ALA A 286 -2.71 -11.46 -17.28
N PHE A 287 -3.47 -12.32 -16.60
CA PHE A 287 -3.17 -13.76 -16.50
C PHE A 287 -4.26 -14.68 -17.07
N GLY A 288 -5.32 -14.10 -17.66
CA GLY A 288 -6.48 -14.83 -18.15
C GLY A 288 -7.40 -15.33 -17.02
N ASN A 289 -8.68 -15.55 -17.37
CA ASN A 289 -9.61 -16.23 -16.45
C ASN A 289 -9.26 -17.70 -16.37
N SER A 290 -8.74 -18.17 -15.24
CA SER A 290 -8.60 -19.61 -14.95
C SER A 290 -9.97 -20.32 -14.80
N SER A 291 -11.09 -19.62 -14.96
CA SER A 291 -12.45 -20.10 -14.74
C SER A 291 -13.28 -20.31 -16.02
N GLN A 292 -12.66 -20.31 -17.20
CA GLN A 292 -13.32 -20.76 -18.44
C GLN A 292 -12.63 -22.02 -18.99
N VAL A 293 -12.51 -23.05 -18.17
CA VAL A 293 -12.38 -24.43 -18.64
C VAL A 293 -13.38 -25.26 -17.83
N GLU A 294 -14.48 -25.58 -18.53
CA GLU A 294 -15.68 -26.34 -18.21
C GLU A 294 -16.87 -25.59 -17.65
#